data_cd1625af3d29da6dac869563f3b4ff9e
#
_entry.id   cd1625af3d29da6dac869563f3b4ff9e
#
_cell.length_a   1.000
_cell.length_b   1.000
_cell.length_c   1.000
_cell.angle_alpha   90.00
_cell.angle_beta   90.00
_cell.angle_gamma   90.00
#
_symmetry.space_group_name_H-M   'P 1'
#
loop_
_entity.id
_entity.type
_entity.pdbx_description
1 polymer ?
#
loop_
_entity_poly.entity_id
_entity_poly.type
_entity_poly.pdbx_seq_one_letter_code
_entity_poly.pdbx_strand_id
1 'polypeptide(L)'
;YVYIFVGALLWYTLYKAGLHPTLAGVIMGVLAPATPINDAEWSDSEDGQVTIVEKLEAKFHNLSTLIVVPLFAFANSGVELSSEAISDALDSPIAWGIVAGLVLGKPLGVFVTAKVAAKVKLAELPEGGKGIKLFATGSTAGIGFTVAIFIAKLAFEEGPNQDLAVTAVIFGSLVSGLIAVALFRLVKR
;
A
#
# COMPACT_ATOMS: atom_id res chain seq x y z
N TYR A 1 13.76 24.39 -2.65
CA TYR A 1 12.87 25.22 -1.80
C TYR A 1 11.57 25.58 -2.51
N VAL A 2 11.58 25.90 -3.82
CA VAL A 2 10.38 26.27 -4.60
C VAL A 2 9.35 25.13 -4.59
N TYR A 3 9.78 23.88 -4.78
CA TYR A 3 8.88 22.72 -4.74
C TYR A 3 8.19 22.55 -3.38
N ILE A 4 8.92 22.76 -2.29
CA ILE A 4 8.37 22.67 -0.93
C ILE A 4 7.31 23.75 -0.72
N PHE A 5 7.59 24.98 -1.16
CA PHE A 5 6.66 26.10 -1.04
C PHE A 5 5.39 25.87 -1.86
N VAL A 6 5.55 25.48 -3.13
CA VAL A 6 4.41 25.18 -4.02
C VAL A 6 3.61 23.99 -3.50
N GLY A 7 4.28 22.94 -3.01
CA GLY A 7 3.62 21.79 -2.40
C GLY A 7 2.82 22.13 -1.15
N ALA A 8 3.38 22.99 -0.28
CA ALA A 8 2.69 23.45 0.91
C ALA A 8 1.47 24.35 0.57
N LEU A 9 1.60 25.21 -0.43
CA LEU A 9 0.50 26.03 -0.91
C LEU A 9 -0.61 25.17 -1.52
N LEU A 10 -0.25 24.19 -2.35
CA LEU A 10 -1.20 23.25 -2.95
C LEU A 10 -1.90 22.43 -1.88
N TRP A 11 -1.15 21.93 -0.88
CA TRP A 11 -1.72 21.22 0.27
C TRP A 11 -2.76 22.06 1.01
N TYR A 12 -2.44 23.32 1.30
CA TYR A 12 -3.33 24.24 2.00
C TYR A 12 -4.58 24.58 1.18
N THR A 13 -4.42 24.81 -0.12
CA THR A 13 -5.56 25.15 -1.00
C THR A 13 -6.49 23.94 -1.17
N LEU A 14 -5.98 22.74 -1.32
CA LEU A 14 -6.79 21.52 -1.37
C LEU A 14 -7.54 21.29 -0.04
N TYR A 15 -6.86 21.50 1.09
CA TYR A 15 -7.50 21.44 2.41
C TYR A 15 -8.67 22.43 2.53
N LYS A 16 -8.49 23.67 2.11
CA LYS A 16 -9.54 24.71 2.12
C LYS A 16 -10.68 24.43 1.14
N ALA A 17 -10.40 23.74 0.05
CA ALA A 17 -11.39 23.34 -0.94
C ALA A 17 -12.21 22.10 -0.52
N GLY A 18 -11.95 21.51 0.66
CA GLY A 18 -12.62 20.29 1.09
C GLY A 18 -12.12 19.02 0.37
N LEU A 19 -11.02 19.13 -0.37
CA LEU A 19 -10.38 18.00 -1.02
C LEU A 19 -9.31 17.39 -0.10
N HIS A 20 -9.01 16.11 -0.32
CA HIS A 20 -7.98 15.43 0.48
C HIS A 20 -6.61 16.06 0.28
N PRO A 21 -5.98 16.59 1.33
CA PRO A 21 -4.68 17.26 1.24
C PRO A 21 -3.56 16.36 0.73
N THR A 22 -3.69 15.03 0.90
CA THR A 22 -2.76 14.01 0.38
C THR A 22 -2.60 14.04 -1.14
N LEU A 23 -3.61 14.54 -1.87
CA LEU A 23 -3.53 14.74 -3.31
C LEU A 23 -2.41 15.71 -3.72
N ALA A 24 -2.05 16.65 -2.84
CA ALA A 24 -0.92 17.53 -3.10
C ALA A 24 0.39 16.77 -3.28
N GLY A 25 0.62 15.74 -2.45
CA GLY A 25 1.79 14.87 -2.57
C GLY A 25 1.82 14.08 -3.89
N VAL A 26 0.67 13.55 -4.29
CA VAL A 26 0.55 12.81 -5.56
C VAL A 26 0.80 13.74 -6.75
N ILE A 27 0.16 14.90 -6.79
CA ILE A 27 0.33 15.89 -7.86
C ILE A 27 1.80 16.35 -7.95
N MET A 28 2.40 16.69 -6.81
CA MET A 28 3.80 17.12 -6.77
C MET A 28 4.76 16.00 -7.18
N GLY A 29 4.47 14.74 -6.82
CA GLY A 29 5.25 13.58 -7.23
C GLY A 29 5.19 13.33 -8.75
N VAL A 30 4.00 13.42 -9.35
CA VAL A 30 3.83 13.27 -10.81
C VAL A 30 4.47 14.44 -11.58
N LEU A 31 4.46 15.65 -11.03
CA LEU A 31 5.06 16.84 -11.65
C LEU A 31 6.58 16.96 -11.37
N ALA A 32 7.13 16.11 -10.51
CA ALA A 32 8.56 16.14 -10.23
C ALA A 32 9.37 15.78 -11.48
N PRO A 33 10.40 16.57 -11.85
CA PRO A 33 11.18 16.29 -13.04
C PRO A 33 11.97 15.00 -12.89
N ALA A 34 11.78 14.08 -13.83
CA ALA A 34 12.55 12.85 -13.96
C ALA A 34 13.84 13.05 -14.80
N THR A 35 14.32 14.29 -14.92
CA THR A 35 15.58 14.57 -15.62
C THR A 35 16.76 14.12 -14.78
N PRO A 36 17.70 13.33 -15.36
CA PRO A 36 18.89 12.90 -14.65
C PRO A 36 19.73 14.11 -14.24
N ILE A 37 20.27 14.05 -13.02
CA ILE A 37 21.28 14.99 -12.53
C ILE A 37 22.58 14.21 -12.29
N ASN A 38 23.73 14.81 -12.60
CA ASN A 38 25.01 14.22 -12.25
C ASN A 38 25.26 14.41 -10.75
N ASP A 39 25.04 13.37 -9.98
CA ASP A 39 25.28 13.37 -8.54
C ASP A 39 25.84 12.00 -8.13
N ALA A 40 27.16 11.87 -8.27
CA ALA A 40 27.90 10.63 -8.03
C ALA A 40 27.78 10.12 -6.56
N GLU A 41 27.39 10.98 -5.64
CA GLU A 41 27.23 10.66 -4.21
C GLU A 41 25.96 9.82 -3.93
N TRP A 42 24.98 9.85 -4.85
CA TRP A 42 23.66 9.23 -4.68
C TRP A 42 23.30 8.19 -5.75
N SER A 43 24.24 7.92 -6.65
CA SER A 43 24.02 7.00 -7.76
C SER A 43 24.55 5.61 -7.43
N ASP A 44 23.67 4.62 -7.38
CA ASP A 44 24.04 3.19 -7.41
C ASP A 44 24.27 2.70 -8.85
N SER A 45 24.04 3.55 -9.86
CA SER A 45 24.25 3.22 -11.27
C SER A 45 25.69 3.53 -11.71
N GLU A 46 26.22 2.69 -12.60
CA GLU A 46 27.57 2.86 -13.16
C GLU A 46 27.77 4.20 -13.87
N ASP A 47 26.67 4.85 -14.30
CA ASP A 47 26.67 6.13 -15.03
C ASP A 47 26.65 7.37 -14.12
N GLY A 48 26.54 7.22 -12.78
CA GLY A 48 26.51 8.33 -11.83
C GLY A 48 25.30 9.27 -11.98
N GLN A 49 24.25 8.84 -12.67
CA GLN A 49 23.07 9.65 -12.94
C GLN A 49 21.91 9.22 -12.04
N VAL A 50 21.36 10.16 -11.27
CA VAL A 50 20.14 9.98 -10.47
C VAL A 50 19.14 11.07 -10.79
N THR A 51 17.87 10.76 -10.72
CA THR A 51 16.82 11.76 -10.84
C THR A 51 16.58 12.46 -9.50
N ILE A 52 16.00 13.67 -9.55
CA ILE A 52 15.60 14.39 -8.33
C ILE A 52 14.60 13.55 -7.52
N VAL A 53 13.74 12.78 -8.19
CA VAL A 53 12.74 11.90 -7.56
C VAL A 53 13.43 10.79 -6.75
N GLU A 54 14.40 10.08 -7.35
CA GLU A 54 15.17 9.03 -6.66
C GLU A 54 15.95 9.58 -5.47
N LYS A 55 16.55 10.75 -5.61
CA LYS A 55 17.27 11.42 -4.51
C LYS A 55 16.32 11.78 -3.35
N LEU A 56 15.14 12.29 -3.64
CA LEU A 56 14.13 12.61 -2.62
C LEU A 56 13.58 11.33 -1.98
N GLU A 57 13.30 10.30 -2.77
CA GLU A 57 12.86 9.00 -2.28
C GLU A 57 13.88 8.42 -1.31
N ALA A 58 15.14 8.29 -1.70
CA ALA A 58 16.21 7.78 -0.85
C ALA A 58 16.35 8.58 0.46
N LYS A 59 16.28 9.91 0.37
CA LYS A 59 16.41 10.80 1.53
C LYS A 59 15.26 10.66 2.52
N PHE A 60 14.03 10.52 2.02
CA PHE A 60 12.84 10.45 2.86
C PHE A 60 12.39 9.02 3.19
N HIS A 61 13.00 8.02 2.55
CA HIS A 61 12.63 6.61 2.74
C HIS A 61 12.65 6.20 4.22
N ASN A 62 13.75 6.43 4.90
CA ASN A 62 13.90 6.06 6.32
C ASN A 62 12.93 6.84 7.22
N LEU A 63 12.74 8.13 6.97
CA LEU A 63 11.80 8.95 7.73
C LEU A 63 10.36 8.45 7.53
N SER A 64 9.98 8.20 6.29
CA SER A 64 8.64 7.69 5.96
C SER A 64 8.41 6.31 6.56
N THR A 65 9.34 5.39 6.38
CA THR A 65 9.16 3.98 6.75
C THR A 65 9.26 3.76 8.26
N LEU A 66 10.19 4.45 8.95
CA LEU A 66 10.48 4.18 10.36
C LEU A 66 9.72 5.11 11.32
N ILE A 67 9.25 6.26 10.86
CA ILE A 67 8.57 7.25 11.72
C ILE A 67 7.14 7.50 11.23
N VAL A 68 6.97 7.96 9.98
CA VAL A 68 5.64 8.38 9.50
C VAL A 68 4.67 7.21 9.42
N VAL A 69 5.07 6.08 8.82
CA VAL A 69 4.20 4.91 8.66
C VAL A 69 3.82 4.29 10.02
N PRO A 70 4.72 4.08 11.00
CA PRO A 70 4.34 3.60 12.32
C PRO A 70 3.43 4.56 13.09
N LEU A 71 3.70 5.87 13.05
CA LEU A 71 2.84 6.87 13.68
C LEU A 71 1.45 6.91 13.03
N PHE A 72 1.40 6.86 11.70
CA PHE A 72 0.15 6.78 10.95
C PHE A 72 -0.63 5.50 11.31
N ALA A 73 0.04 4.36 11.38
CA ALA A 73 -0.57 3.10 11.78
C ALA A 73 -1.15 3.20 13.19
N PHE A 74 -0.36 3.71 14.14
CA PHE A 74 -0.78 3.89 15.53
C PHE A 74 -1.99 4.83 15.67
N ALA A 75 -1.95 5.98 14.99
CA ALA A 75 -3.04 6.97 15.03
C ALA A 75 -4.34 6.48 14.39
N ASN A 76 -4.24 5.53 13.43
CA ASN A 76 -5.39 5.07 12.66
C ASN A 76 -5.90 3.68 13.08
N SER A 77 -5.16 2.94 13.93
CA SER A 77 -5.55 1.61 14.41
C SER A 77 -6.38 1.65 15.70
N GLY A 78 -6.77 2.83 16.18
CA GLY A 78 -7.62 3.01 17.37
C GLY A 78 -9.07 2.59 17.12
N VAL A 79 -9.29 1.29 16.86
CA VAL A 79 -10.61 0.69 16.74
C VAL A 79 -10.87 -0.14 18.00
N GLU A 80 -12.04 -0.01 18.57
CA GLU A 80 -12.45 -0.82 19.70
C GLU A 80 -12.70 -2.27 19.22
N LEU A 81 -11.76 -3.16 19.54
CA LEU A 81 -11.89 -4.59 19.31
C LEU A 81 -12.71 -5.23 20.45
N SER A 82 -13.99 -4.91 20.52
CA SER A 82 -14.93 -5.58 21.43
C SER A 82 -15.47 -6.88 20.82
N SER A 83 -15.99 -7.76 21.65
CA SER A 83 -16.66 -8.98 21.16
C SER A 83 -17.90 -8.65 20.30
N GLU A 84 -18.54 -7.53 20.59
CA GLU A 84 -19.68 -7.01 19.81
C GLU A 84 -19.23 -6.55 18.44
N ALA A 85 -18.16 -5.76 18.34
CA ALA A 85 -17.61 -5.31 17.07
C ALA A 85 -17.15 -6.47 16.16
N ILE A 86 -16.64 -7.54 16.75
CA ILE A 86 -16.27 -8.76 16.01
C ILE A 86 -17.53 -9.48 15.52
N SER A 87 -18.57 -9.60 16.35
CA SER A 87 -19.85 -10.21 15.95
C SER A 87 -20.50 -9.43 14.82
N ASP A 88 -20.56 -8.10 14.93
CA ASP A 88 -21.12 -7.22 13.91
C ASP A 88 -20.33 -7.32 12.58
N ALA A 89 -19.00 -7.46 12.67
CA ALA A 89 -18.18 -7.66 11.49
C ALA A 89 -18.46 -9.01 10.80
N LEU A 90 -18.74 -10.07 11.55
CA LEU A 90 -19.07 -11.38 10.99
C LEU A 90 -20.42 -11.39 10.25
N ASP A 91 -21.37 -10.56 10.68
CA ASP A 91 -22.68 -10.43 10.05
C ASP A 91 -22.73 -9.37 8.93
N SER A 92 -21.65 -8.60 8.77
CA SER A 92 -21.58 -7.49 7.81
C SER A 92 -21.10 -7.93 6.43
N PRO A 93 -21.89 -7.69 5.35
CA PRO A 93 -21.44 -7.90 3.97
C PRO A 93 -20.23 -7.03 3.60
N ILE A 94 -20.09 -5.84 4.20
CA ILE A 94 -18.97 -4.93 4.00
C ILE A 94 -17.67 -5.59 4.49
N ALA A 95 -17.68 -6.15 5.69
CA ALA A 95 -16.53 -6.81 6.28
C ALA A 95 -16.10 -8.03 5.44
N TRP A 96 -17.04 -8.86 5.03
CA TRP A 96 -16.75 -10.01 4.15
C TRP A 96 -16.22 -9.60 2.79
N GLY A 97 -16.76 -8.54 2.19
CA GLY A 97 -16.25 -7.99 0.93
C GLY A 97 -14.78 -7.55 1.05
N ILE A 98 -14.42 -6.85 2.13
CA ILE A 98 -13.06 -6.39 2.39
C ILE A 98 -12.11 -7.57 2.64
N VAL A 99 -12.50 -8.51 3.51
CA VAL A 99 -11.68 -9.69 3.80
C VAL A 99 -11.48 -10.54 2.54
N ALA A 100 -12.54 -10.81 1.78
CA ALA A 100 -12.42 -11.54 0.53
C ALA A 100 -11.53 -10.81 -0.50
N GLY A 101 -11.65 -9.50 -0.59
CA GLY A 101 -10.80 -8.68 -1.46
C GLY A 101 -9.31 -8.76 -1.10
N LEU A 102 -9.00 -8.71 0.20
CA LEU A 102 -7.62 -8.78 0.69
C LEU A 102 -7.05 -10.20 0.61
N VAL A 103 -7.81 -11.21 1.06
CA VAL A 103 -7.33 -12.59 1.22
C VAL A 103 -7.37 -13.37 -0.10
N LEU A 104 -8.34 -13.11 -0.96
CA LEU A 104 -8.51 -13.81 -2.24
C LEU A 104 -8.28 -12.88 -3.43
N GLY A 105 -8.91 -11.71 -3.45
CA GLY A 105 -8.89 -10.80 -4.59
C GLY A 105 -7.49 -10.36 -4.98
N LYS A 106 -6.70 -9.86 -4.05
CA LYS A 106 -5.32 -9.44 -4.31
C LYS A 106 -4.40 -10.60 -4.72
N PRO A 107 -4.33 -11.74 -3.99
CA PRO A 107 -3.52 -12.88 -4.42
C PRO A 107 -3.89 -13.39 -5.81
N LEU A 108 -5.18 -13.54 -6.08
CA LEU A 108 -5.66 -14.01 -7.39
C LEU A 108 -5.38 -12.98 -8.48
N GLY A 109 -5.60 -11.68 -8.20
CA GLY A 109 -5.32 -10.60 -9.14
C GLY A 109 -3.84 -10.60 -9.55
N VAL A 110 -2.92 -10.61 -8.59
CA VAL A 110 -1.48 -10.68 -8.86
C VAL A 110 -1.10 -11.96 -9.63
N PHE A 111 -1.63 -13.10 -9.21
CA PHE A 111 -1.33 -14.37 -9.84
C PHE A 111 -1.82 -14.43 -11.30
N VAL A 112 -3.06 -14.06 -11.54
CA VAL A 112 -3.69 -14.11 -12.88
C VAL A 112 -3.03 -13.10 -13.82
N THR A 113 -2.87 -11.85 -13.38
CA THR A 113 -2.27 -10.80 -14.22
C THR A 113 -0.83 -11.11 -14.59
N ALA A 114 -0.02 -11.59 -13.63
CA ALA A 114 1.36 -11.97 -13.90
C ALA A 114 1.44 -13.16 -14.90
N LYS A 115 0.56 -14.16 -14.74
CA LYS A 115 0.51 -15.30 -15.70
C LYS A 115 0.03 -14.86 -17.09
N VAL A 116 -0.96 -13.98 -17.16
CA VAL A 116 -1.43 -13.45 -18.43
C VAL A 116 -0.33 -12.66 -19.11
N ALA A 117 0.35 -11.74 -18.40
CA ALA A 117 1.47 -10.96 -18.93
C ALA A 117 2.59 -11.85 -19.48
N ALA A 118 2.93 -12.92 -18.76
CA ALA A 118 3.93 -13.89 -19.24
C ALA A 118 3.45 -14.67 -20.48
N LYS A 119 2.18 -15.06 -20.52
CA LYS A 119 1.61 -15.78 -21.66
C LYS A 119 1.59 -14.95 -22.93
N VAL A 120 1.29 -13.66 -22.82
CA VAL A 120 1.28 -12.73 -23.97
C VAL A 120 2.68 -12.15 -24.27
N LYS A 121 3.72 -12.65 -23.59
CA LYS A 121 5.13 -12.24 -23.74
C LYS A 121 5.40 -10.75 -23.47
N LEU A 122 4.56 -10.12 -22.64
CA LEU A 122 4.76 -8.75 -22.16
C LEU A 122 5.81 -8.65 -21.05
N ALA A 123 6.01 -9.72 -20.28
CA ALA A 123 6.99 -9.80 -19.22
C ALA A 123 7.44 -11.25 -19.01
N GLU A 124 8.61 -11.42 -18.40
CA GLU A 124 9.08 -12.71 -17.94
C GLU A 124 8.80 -12.88 -16.45
N LEU A 125 8.38 -14.08 -16.05
CA LEU A 125 8.25 -14.38 -14.63
C LEU A 125 9.64 -14.52 -14.01
N PRO A 126 9.88 -13.94 -12.83
CA PRO A 126 11.17 -14.09 -12.14
C PRO A 126 11.49 -15.56 -11.90
N GLU A 127 12.79 -15.89 -11.84
CA GLU A 127 13.26 -17.24 -11.56
C GLU A 127 12.63 -17.79 -10.28
N GLY A 128 12.01 -18.97 -10.37
CA GLY A 128 11.24 -19.54 -9.27
C GLY A 128 9.84 -18.94 -9.02
N GLY A 129 9.42 -17.92 -9.78
CA GLY A 129 8.10 -17.26 -9.69
C GLY A 129 6.94 -18.07 -10.30
N LYS A 130 7.04 -19.40 -10.36
CA LYS A 130 6.01 -20.27 -10.93
C LYS A 130 5.10 -20.85 -9.84
N GLY A 131 3.81 -20.94 -10.15
CA GLY A 131 2.85 -21.66 -9.32
C GLY A 131 2.67 -21.07 -7.92
N ILE A 132 2.94 -21.89 -6.89
CA ILE A 132 2.67 -21.56 -5.50
C ILE A 132 3.51 -20.38 -4.95
N LYS A 133 4.73 -20.17 -5.47
CA LYS A 133 5.56 -19.03 -5.09
C LYS A 133 4.92 -17.70 -5.52
N LEU A 134 4.43 -17.66 -6.75
CA LEU A 134 3.75 -16.46 -7.27
C LEU A 134 2.47 -16.16 -6.48
N PHE A 135 1.72 -17.20 -6.13
CA PHE A 135 0.53 -17.04 -5.29
C PHE A 135 0.88 -16.61 -3.87
N ALA A 136 1.95 -17.15 -3.27
CA ALA A 136 2.45 -16.72 -1.97
C ALA A 136 2.87 -15.24 -1.97
N THR A 137 3.56 -14.78 -3.03
CA THR A 137 3.89 -13.36 -3.22
C THR A 137 2.62 -12.52 -3.38
N GLY A 138 1.63 -12.99 -4.13
CA GLY A 138 0.32 -12.34 -4.20
C GLY A 138 -0.38 -12.24 -2.84
N SER A 139 -0.23 -13.25 -1.98
CA SER A 139 -0.79 -13.23 -0.62
C SER A 139 -0.11 -12.20 0.28
N THR A 140 1.18 -11.91 0.12
CA THR A 140 1.81 -10.78 0.84
C THR A 140 1.22 -9.43 0.43
N ALA A 141 0.84 -9.28 -0.84
CA ALA A 141 0.14 -8.08 -1.31
C ALA A 141 -1.25 -7.91 -0.69
N GLY A 142 -1.84 -9.00 -0.17
CA GLY A 142 -3.08 -8.97 0.60
C GLY A 142 -2.95 -8.32 1.98
N ILE A 143 -1.73 -8.10 2.49
CA ILE A 143 -1.49 -7.35 3.72
C ILE A 143 -1.72 -5.86 3.40
N GLY A 144 -2.96 -5.41 3.56
CA GLY A 144 -3.36 -4.05 3.21
C GLY A 144 -3.04 -3.01 4.27
N PHE A 145 -3.10 -3.41 5.54
CA PHE A 145 -2.94 -2.66 6.79
C PHE A 145 -3.10 -1.12 6.64
N THR A 146 -2.01 -0.34 6.65
CA THR A 146 -2.05 1.13 6.68
C THR A 146 -2.79 1.74 5.49
N VAL A 147 -2.49 1.30 4.26
CA VAL A 147 -3.10 1.84 3.05
C VAL A 147 -4.57 1.44 2.96
N ALA A 148 -4.90 0.20 3.31
CA ALA A 148 -6.28 -0.27 3.28
C ALA A 148 -7.14 0.39 4.37
N ILE A 149 -6.59 0.65 5.58
CA ILE A 149 -7.26 1.43 6.63
C ILE A 149 -7.51 2.86 6.15
N PHE A 150 -6.51 3.48 5.52
CA PHE A 150 -6.67 4.81 4.97
C PHE A 150 -7.77 4.87 3.92
N ILE A 151 -7.80 3.90 2.99
CA ILE A 151 -8.86 3.80 1.98
C ILE A 151 -10.23 3.56 2.64
N ALA A 152 -10.32 2.72 3.66
CA ALA A 152 -11.56 2.49 4.39
C ALA A 152 -12.09 3.78 5.03
N LYS A 153 -11.20 4.57 5.66
CA LYS A 153 -11.56 5.87 6.24
C LYS A 153 -11.97 6.91 5.21
N LEU A 154 -11.51 6.81 3.98
CA LEU A 154 -11.93 7.67 2.88
C LEU A 154 -13.25 7.23 2.24
N ALA A 155 -13.48 5.94 2.17
CA ALA A 155 -14.65 5.36 1.48
C ALA A 155 -15.93 5.41 2.31
N PHE A 156 -15.79 5.43 3.64
CA PHE A 156 -16.93 5.47 4.56
C PHE A 156 -16.87 6.74 5.41
N GLU A 157 -18.02 7.36 5.62
CA GLU A 157 -18.18 8.42 6.61
C GLU A 157 -17.92 7.89 8.03
N GLU A 158 -17.51 8.79 8.95
CA GLU A 158 -17.28 8.44 10.35
C GLU A 158 -18.54 7.79 10.95
N GLY A 159 -18.37 6.59 11.50
CA GLY A 159 -19.46 5.83 12.09
C GLY A 159 -19.27 4.31 11.99
N PRO A 160 -20.30 3.53 12.35
CA PRO A 160 -20.21 2.07 12.48
C PRO A 160 -19.68 1.34 11.24
N ASN A 161 -20.04 1.80 10.04
CA ASN A 161 -19.56 1.19 8.79
C ASN A 161 -18.06 1.39 8.59
N GLN A 162 -17.53 2.54 9.00
CA GLN A 162 -16.09 2.82 8.93
C GLN A 162 -15.32 1.93 9.91
N ASP A 163 -15.83 1.78 11.15
CA ASP A 163 -15.21 0.95 12.18
C ASP A 163 -15.22 -0.52 11.79
N LEU A 164 -16.33 -1.00 11.22
CA LEU A 164 -16.44 -2.34 10.63
C LEU A 164 -15.43 -2.55 9.50
N ALA A 165 -15.31 -1.57 8.61
CA ALA A 165 -14.36 -1.65 7.50
C ALA A 165 -12.91 -1.70 7.99
N VAL A 166 -12.54 -0.88 8.98
CA VAL A 166 -11.19 -0.88 9.56
C VAL A 166 -10.90 -2.20 10.28
N THR A 167 -11.86 -2.71 11.06
CA THR A 167 -11.75 -4.02 11.72
C THR A 167 -11.54 -5.15 10.70
N ALA A 168 -12.33 -5.15 9.62
CA ALA A 168 -12.21 -6.12 8.54
C ALA A 168 -10.85 -6.04 7.82
N VAL A 169 -10.30 -4.84 7.64
CA VAL A 169 -8.95 -4.64 7.07
C VAL A 169 -7.88 -5.25 7.96
N ILE A 170 -7.94 -5.01 9.27
CA ILE A 170 -6.97 -5.56 10.23
C ILE A 170 -7.02 -7.09 10.20
N PHE A 171 -8.21 -7.67 10.31
CA PHE A 171 -8.40 -9.11 10.29
C PHE A 171 -7.99 -9.74 8.94
N GLY A 172 -8.44 -9.18 7.83
CA GLY A 172 -8.08 -9.64 6.48
C GLY A 172 -6.58 -9.57 6.21
N SER A 173 -5.91 -8.52 6.69
CA SER A 173 -4.45 -8.39 6.58
C SER A 173 -3.70 -9.45 7.39
N LEU A 174 -4.17 -9.74 8.60
CA LEU A 174 -3.59 -10.79 9.45
C LEU A 174 -3.73 -12.18 8.78
N VAL A 175 -4.94 -12.50 8.32
CA VAL A 175 -5.22 -13.77 7.64
C VAL A 175 -4.37 -13.92 6.38
N SER A 176 -4.29 -12.86 5.56
CA SER A 176 -3.47 -12.87 4.33
C SER A 176 -1.99 -13.08 4.63
N GLY A 177 -1.48 -12.44 5.69
CA GLY A 177 -0.12 -12.62 6.17
C GLY A 177 0.16 -14.05 6.64
N LEU A 178 -0.74 -14.65 7.41
CA LEU A 178 -0.62 -16.05 7.86
C LEU A 178 -0.61 -17.02 6.67
N ILE A 179 -1.49 -16.81 5.69
CA ILE A 179 -1.53 -17.62 4.46
C ILE A 179 -0.21 -17.46 3.70
N ALA A 180 0.30 -16.24 3.54
CA ALA A 180 1.58 -16.01 2.87
C ALA A 180 2.72 -16.78 3.56
N VAL A 181 2.84 -16.67 4.89
CA VAL A 181 3.85 -17.41 5.66
C VAL A 181 3.71 -18.92 5.50
N ALA A 182 2.49 -19.46 5.57
CA ALA A 182 2.24 -20.88 5.39
C ALA A 182 2.66 -21.35 3.98
N LEU A 183 2.29 -20.61 2.94
CA LEU A 183 2.64 -20.92 1.56
C LEU A 183 4.15 -20.86 1.32
N PHE A 184 4.85 -19.85 1.84
CA PHE A 184 6.31 -19.77 1.72
C PHE A 184 7.03 -20.91 2.46
N ARG A 185 6.50 -21.37 3.59
CA ARG A 185 7.05 -22.55 4.29
C ARG A 185 6.89 -23.84 3.47
N LEU A 186 5.77 -24.00 2.76
CA LEU A 186 5.55 -25.15 1.87
C LEU A 186 6.49 -25.15 0.66
N VAL A 187 6.87 -23.97 0.19
CA VAL A 187 7.77 -23.82 -0.97
C VAL A 187 9.24 -24.00 -0.63
N LYS A 188 9.62 -23.76 0.64
CA LYS A 188 11.00 -23.95 1.11
C LYS A 188 11.40 -25.42 1.30
N ARG A 189 10.43 -26.33 1.26
CA ARG A 189 10.64 -27.78 1.26
C ARG A 189 10.65 -28.32 -0.17
#